data_4f1228421cb232451c688d0bc82c98f2
#
_entry.id   4f1228421cb232451c688d0bc82c98f2
#
_cell.length_a   1.000
_cell.length_b   1.000
_cell.length_c   1.000
_cell.angle_alpha   90.00
_cell.angle_beta   90.00
_cell.angle_gamma   90.00
#
_symmetry.space_group_name_H-M   'P 1'
#
loop_
_entity.id
_entity.type
_entity.pdbx_description
1 polymer ?
#
loop_
_entity_poly.entity_id
_entity_poly.type
_entity_poly.pdbx_seq_one_letter_code
_entity_poly.pdbx_strand_id
1 'polypeptide(L)'
;RKSFSFNVADPDGHNWDIKATGETKGVSYTVKGNTVTVNLVPVLEAGSYNCTFILSDDLGAKAEKSFTFKIVKYIPPQLTKPFENYIIGMDEGVVTIPLAGHYTHSSNTQLTYKANVANGGVASTTISNDNLQLKPMSKGVTRISIIASDGRKTSSDASFQVRVVEKKSAPVYAVYPIPVQKDIHTLLNPEVKQAELVISSTVGERL
;
A
#
# COMPACT_ATOMS: atom_id res chain seq x y z
N ARG A 1 4.52 14.68 -13.82
CA ARG A 1 4.61 15.46 -15.06
C ARG A 1 5.50 14.71 -16.05
N LYS A 2 5.10 14.68 -17.30
CA LYS A 2 5.74 13.85 -18.30
C LYS A 2 6.45 14.71 -19.34
N SER A 3 7.18 15.71 -18.88
CA SER A 3 7.98 16.60 -19.73
C SER A 3 9.27 17.01 -19.03
N PHE A 4 10.31 17.19 -19.81
CA PHE A 4 11.58 17.78 -19.40
C PHE A 4 12.06 18.75 -20.48
N SER A 5 12.99 19.63 -20.13
CA SER A 5 13.53 20.62 -21.06
C SER A 5 15.05 20.62 -20.98
N PHE A 6 15.68 20.97 -22.09
CA PHE A 6 17.10 21.26 -22.18
C PHE A 6 17.35 22.49 -23.06
N ASN A 7 18.46 23.15 -22.87
CA ASN A 7 18.84 24.30 -23.65
C ASN A 7 19.83 23.90 -24.75
N VAL A 8 19.71 24.58 -25.87
CA VAL A 8 20.59 24.48 -27.02
C VAL A 8 21.30 25.81 -27.16
N ALA A 9 22.58 25.80 -27.47
CA ALA A 9 23.34 26.98 -27.83
C ALA A 9 24.19 26.66 -29.04
N ASP A 10 24.17 27.56 -29.99
CA ASP A 10 25.15 27.63 -31.06
C ASP A 10 26.11 28.77 -30.72
N PRO A 11 27.39 28.51 -30.47
CA PRO A 11 28.37 29.53 -30.11
C PRO A 11 28.62 30.55 -31.20
N ASP A 12 28.47 30.15 -32.46
CA ASP A 12 28.77 30.96 -33.63
C ASP A 12 27.53 31.78 -34.14
N GLY A 13 26.37 31.52 -33.50
CA GLY A 13 25.15 32.28 -33.75
C GLY A 13 24.42 31.95 -35.04
N HIS A 14 24.70 30.77 -35.63
CA HIS A 14 24.00 30.31 -36.83
C HIS A 14 22.58 29.84 -36.50
N ASN A 15 21.74 29.79 -37.52
CA ASN A 15 20.43 29.15 -37.39
C ASN A 15 20.63 27.65 -37.30
N TRP A 16 19.82 27.03 -36.49
CA TRP A 16 19.86 25.58 -36.29
C TRP A 16 18.45 24.95 -36.37
N ASP A 17 18.42 23.68 -36.74
CA ASP A 17 17.23 22.84 -36.74
C ASP A 17 17.46 21.62 -35.83
N ILE A 18 16.37 21.04 -35.33
CA ILE A 18 16.42 19.88 -34.42
C ILE A 18 15.51 18.76 -34.92
N LYS A 19 16.04 17.55 -34.91
CA LYS A 19 15.32 16.37 -35.29
C LYS A 19 15.46 15.30 -34.20
N ALA A 20 14.33 14.67 -33.82
CA ALA A 20 14.35 13.52 -32.93
C ALA A 20 14.45 12.23 -33.74
N THR A 21 15.26 11.29 -33.29
CA THR A 21 15.48 9.95 -33.86
C THR A 21 15.44 8.90 -32.77
N GLY A 22 15.39 7.62 -33.14
CA GLY A 22 15.28 6.49 -32.21
C GLY A 22 13.81 6.17 -31.90
N GLU A 23 13.52 5.83 -30.65
CA GLU A 23 12.16 5.47 -30.20
C GLU A 23 11.31 6.73 -29.96
N THR A 24 10.89 7.38 -31.05
CA THR A 24 10.11 8.62 -31.01
C THR A 24 8.61 8.42 -30.82
N LYS A 25 8.12 7.17 -30.86
CA LYS A 25 6.69 6.87 -30.63
C LYS A 25 6.30 7.33 -29.22
N GLY A 26 5.37 8.27 -29.16
CA GLY A 26 4.92 8.82 -27.90
C GLY A 26 5.83 9.92 -27.31
N VAL A 27 6.78 10.41 -28.09
CA VAL A 27 7.61 11.57 -27.76
C VAL A 27 7.26 12.70 -28.74
N SER A 28 6.97 13.87 -28.22
CA SER A 28 6.85 15.10 -28.99
C SER A 28 7.73 16.17 -28.34
N TYR A 29 8.12 17.18 -29.14
CA TYR A 29 8.90 18.29 -28.59
C TYR A 29 8.44 19.60 -29.19
N THR A 30 8.69 20.67 -28.46
CA THR A 30 8.48 22.04 -28.87
C THR A 30 9.75 22.82 -28.62
N VAL A 31 10.03 23.77 -29.51
CA VAL A 31 11.18 24.67 -29.42
C VAL A 31 10.67 26.07 -29.16
N LYS A 32 11.23 26.73 -28.15
CA LYS A 32 10.96 28.15 -27.87
C LYS A 32 12.29 28.86 -27.56
N GLY A 33 12.74 29.70 -28.47
CA GLY A 33 14.09 30.23 -28.43
C GLY A 33 15.09 29.08 -28.37
N ASN A 34 15.99 29.14 -27.43
CA ASN A 34 17.01 28.12 -27.22
C ASN A 34 16.57 26.95 -26.30
N THR A 35 15.30 26.88 -25.93
CA THR A 35 14.79 25.83 -25.04
C THR A 35 13.98 24.82 -25.83
N VAL A 36 14.39 23.58 -25.75
CA VAL A 36 13.65 22.41 -26.26
C VAL A 36 12.89 21.76 -25.10
N THR A 37 11.58 21.68 -25.21
CA THR A 37 10.74 21.00 -24.25
C THR A 37 10.24 19.68 -24.85
N VAL A 38 10.60 18.58 -24.25
CA VAL A 38 10.20 17.23 -24.63
C VAL A 38 8.98 16.82 -23.82
N ASN A 39 7.93 16.38 -24.50
CA ASN A 39 6.69 15.91 -23.90
C ASN A 39 6.51 14.42 -24.17
N LEU A 40 6.22 13.66 -23.11
CA LEU A 40 5.93 12.24 -23.20
C LEU A 40 4.41 12.04 -23.15
N VAL A 41 3.85 11.36 -24.14
CA VAL A 41 2.41 11.09 -24.17
C VAL A 41 2.04 9.94 -23.22
N PRO A 42 0.81 9.94 -22.67
CA PRO A 42 0.38 8.99 -21.64
C PRO A 42 0.24 7.52 -22.10
N VAL A 43 0.32 7.26 -23.39
CA VAL A 43 0.05 5.93 -23.99
C VAL A 43 1.29 5.04 -24.13
N LEU A 44 2.46 5.47 -23.62
CA LEU A 44 3.65 4.64 -23.63
C LEU A 44 3.48 3.42 -22.70
N GLU A 45 3.79 2.26 -23.20
CA GLU A 45 3.85 1.04 -22.42
C GLU A 45 5.01 1.08 -21.42
N ALA A 46 4.99 0.19 -20.43
CA ALA A 46 6.11 0.06 -19.50
C ALA A 46 7.34 -0.46 -20.26
N GLY A 47 8.46 0.21 -20.10
CA GLY A 47 9.70 -0.11 -20.82
C GLY A 47 10.74 0.98 -20.69
N SER A 48 11.91 0.74 -21.27
CA SER A 48 12.98 1.73 -21.41
C SER A 48 12.99 2.26 -22.84
N TYR A 49 13.11 3.56 -23.00
CA TYR A 49 13.05 4.25 -24.28
C TYR A 49 14.29 5.11 -24.43
N ASN A 50 14.87 5.07 -25.62
CA ASN A 50 16.00 5.93 -26.00
C ASN A 50 15.55 6.87 -27.11
N CYS A 51 15.74 8.15 -26.90
CA CYS A 51 15.47 9.18 -27.90
C CYS A 51 16.72 10.04 -28.06
N THR A 52 17.15 10.23 -29.30
CA THR A 52 18.30 11.07 -29.65
C THR A 52 17.80 12.30 -30.37
N PHE A 53 18.21 13.45 -29.93
CA PHE A 53 18.00 14.73 -30.59
C PHE A 53 19.27 15.10 -31.34
N ILE A 54 19.13 15.37 -32.62
CA ILE A 54 20.20 15.80 -33.50
C ILE A 54 19.91 17.28 -33.87
N LEU A 55 20.83 18.15 -33.52
CA LEU A 55 20.86 19.49 -33.97
C LEU A 55 21.72 19.57 -35.21
N SER A 56 21.32 20.37 -36.18
CA SER A 56 22.13 20.71 -37.36
C SER A 56 22.04 22.20 -37.60
N ASP A 57 23.16 22.87 -37.79
CA ASP A 57 23.22 24.24 -38.22
C ASP A 57 23.10 24.37 -39.76
N ASP A 58 22.99 25.58 -40.25
CA ASP A 58 22.90 25.90 -41.68
C ASP A 58 24.23 25.72 -42.44
N LEU A 59 25.34 25.51 -41.73
CA LEU A 59 26.65 25.18 -42.30
C LEU A 59 26.93 23.69 -42.31
N GLY A 60 26.03 22.85 -41.75
CA GLY A 60 26.14 21.39 -41.74
C GLY A 60 26.85 20.82 -40.53
N ALA A 61 27.22 21.58 -39.52
CA ALA A 61 27.71 21.04 -38.26
C ALA A 61 26.56 20.38 -37.49
N LYS A 62 26.89 19.34 -36.71
CA LYS A 62 25.89 18.55 -35.97
C LYS A 62 26.30 18.33 -34.54
N ALA A 63 25.32 18.39 -33.67
CA ALA A 63 25.44 17.99 -32.28
C ALA A 63 24.32 16.99 -31.92
N GLU A 64 24.65 16.01 -31.09
CA GLU A 64 23.68 15.00 -30.70
C GLU A 64 23.54 14.94 -29.18
N LYS A 65 22.31 14.69 -28.71
CA LYS A 65 22.02 14.44 -27.29
C LYS A 65 21.02 13.32 -27.17
N SER A 66 21.43 12.24 -26.53
CA SER A 66 20.57 11.09 -26.23
C SER A 66 20.03 11.17 -24.80
N PHE A 67 18.78 10.78 -24.65
CA PHE A 67 18.10 10.65 -23.38
C PHE A 67 17.49 9.26 -23.27
N THR A 68 17.73 8.61 -22.15
CA THR A 68 17.07 7.37 -21.77
C THR A 68 16.04 7.67 -20.70
N PHE A 69 14.81 7.22 -20.89
CA PHE A 69 13.76 7.32 -19.88
C PHE A 69 13.05 5.98 -19.71
N LYS A 70 12.63 5.70 -18.49
CA LYS A 70 11.93 4.46 -18.15
C LYS A 70 10.47 4.77 -17.81
N ILE A 71 9.57 4.13 -18.54
CA ILE A 71 8.14 4.12 -18.21
C ILE A 71 7.88 2.91 -17.32
N VAL A 72 7.34 3.16 -16.13
CA VAL A 72 6.93 2.10 -15.21
C VAL A 72 5.41 1.99 -15.19
N LYS A 73 4.91 0.76 -15.16
CA LYS A 73 3.48 0.50 -15.02
C LYS A 73 3.03 0.99 -13.66
N TYR A 74 1.98 1.80 -13.66
CA TYR A 74 1.35 2.21 -12.42
C TYR A 74 0.54 1.05 -11.82
N ILE A 75 0.86 0.70 -10.57
CA ILE A 75 0.13 -0.26 -9.76
C ILE A 75 -0.52 0.52 -8.62
N PRO A 76 -1.86 0.60 -8.55
CA PRO A 76 -2.56 1.24 -7.44
C PRO A 76 -2.30 0.47 -6.14
N PRO A 77 -2.62 1.05 -4.97
CA PRO A 77 -2.52 0.34 -3.71
C PRO A 77 -3.32 -0.97 -3.73
N GLN A 78 -2.66 -2.07 -3.40
CA GLN A 78 -3.24 -3.41 -3.35
C GLN A 78 -2.93 -4.05 -2.01
N LEU A 79 -3.92 -4.71 -1.41
CA LEU A 79 -3.73 -5.50 -0.21
C LEU A 79 -2.92 -6.75 -0.56
N THR A 80 -1.79 -6.93 0.09
CA THR A 80 -0.90 -8.09 -0.10
C THR A 80 -0.83 -8.98 1.13
N LYS A 81 -1.07 -8.40 2.31
CA LYS A 81 -1.15 -9.12 3.58
C LYS A 81 -2.48 -8.81 4.26
N PRO A 82 -3.43 -9.76 4.33
CA PRO A 82 -4.69 -9.56 5.05
C PRO A 82 -4.48 -9.21 6.52
N PHE A 83 -5.45 -8.49 7.09
CA PHE A 83 -5.50 -8.27 8.53
C PHE A 83 -6.09 -9.49 9.23
N GLU A 84 -5.58 -9.79 10.41
CA GLU A 84 -6.13 -10.83 11.27
C GLU A 84 -7.33 -10.31 12.06
N ASN A 85 -8.14 -11.22 12.60
CA ASN A 85 -9.19 -10.85 13.54
C ASN A 85 -8.60 -10.61 14.94
N TYR A 86 -9.16 -9.66 15.68
CA TYR A 86 -8.67 -9.27 16.98
C TYR A 86 -9.68 -9.57 18.08
N ILE A 87 -9.18 -10.03 19.21
CA ILE A 87 -9.93 -10.08 20.47
C ILE A 87 -9.23 -9.11 21.42
N ILE A 88 -9.97 -8.12 21.91
CA ILE A 88 -9.45 -7.08 22.79
C ILE A 88 -10.29 -6.98 24.07
N GLY A 89 -9.62 -6.78 25.19
CA GLY A 89 -10.26 -6.53 26.48
C GLY A 89 -10.65 -5.06 26.66
N MET A 90 -11.70 -4.81 27.41
CA MET A 90 -12.07 -3.46 27.84
C MET A 90 -10.98 -2.81 28.69
N ASP A 91 -10.15 -3.62 29.33
CA ASP A 91 -9.03 -3.23 30.18
C ASP A 91 -7.72 -2.97 29.42
N GLU A 92 -7.61 -3.33 28.15
CA GLU A 92 -6.38 -3.13 27.35
C GLU A 92 -6.16 -1.69 26.88
N GLY A 93 -7.15 -0.82 27.02
CA GLY A 93 -7.04 0.57 26.56
C GLY A 93 -7.00 0.68 25.04
N VAL A 94 -6.06 1.48 24.52
CA VAL A 94 -5.92 1.66 23.05
C VAL A 94 -4.94 0.62 22.51
N VAL A 95 -5.42 -0.20 21.60
CA VAL A 95 -4.60 -1.19 20.88
C VAL A 95 -4.13 -0.58 19.55
N THR A 96 -2.85 -0.71 19.26
CA THR A 96 -2.24 -0.17 18.04
C THR A 96 -1.99 -1.28 17.04
N ILE A 97 -2.51 -1.12 15.82
CA ILE A 97 -2.35 -2.05 14.70
C ILE A 97 -1.59 -1.33 13.60
N PRO A 98 -0.37 -1.76 13.25
CA PRO A 98 0.38 -1.16 12.15
C PRO A 98 -0.29 -1.44 10.81
N LEU A 99 -0.42 -0.42 9.97
CA LEU A 99 -0.98 -0.53 8.62
C LEU A 99 0.12 -0.72 7.57
N ALA A 100 1.34 -0.29 7.90
CA ALA A 100 2.49 -0.48 7.03
C ALA A 100 2.77 -1.97 6.76
N GLY A 101 3.12 -2.29 5.53
CA GLY A 101 3.42 -3.67 5.10
C GLY A 101 2.21 -4.51 4.72
N HIS A 102 0.98 -4.02 4.91
CA HIS A 102 -0.23 -4.70 4.43
C HIS A 102 -0.54 -4.40 2.95
N TYR A 103 -0.04 -3.28 2.43
CA TYR A 103 -0.30 -2.84 1.07
C TYR A 103 0.98 -2.65 0.27
N THR A 104 0.89 -2.89 -1.03
CA THR A 104 1.93 -2.56 -2.01
C THR A 104 1.37 -1.64 -3.08
N HIS A 105 2.24 -0.78 -3.64
CA HIS A 105 1.91 0.13 -4.74
C HIS A 105 3.19 0.54 -5.48
N SER A 106 3.05 1.14 -6.67
CA SER A 106 4.19 1.57 -7.48
C SER A 106 4.50 3.07 -7.41
N SER A 107 3.70 3.85 -6.67
CA SER A 107 3.98 5.28 -6.50
C SER A 107 5.04 5.49 -5.41
N ASN A 108 5.82 6.58 -5.53
CA ASN A 108 6.78 6.99 -4.51
C ASN A 108 6.14 7.86 -3.42
N THR A 109 4.81 7.96 -3.39
CA THR A 109 4.08 8.72 -2.39
C THR A 109 3.79 7.84 -1.19
N GLN A 110 3.81 8.41 0.01
CA GLN A 110 3.34 7.72 1.21
C GLN A 110 1.85 7.40 1.07
N LEU A 111 1.44 6.21 1.52
CA LEU A 111 0.04 5.84 1.58
C LEU A 111 -0.68 6.61 2.68
N THR A 112 -1.90 7.00 2.40
CA THR A 112 -2.85 7.49 3.40
C THR A 112 -3.93 6.44 3.61
N TYR A 113 -4.50 6.37 4.81
CA TYR A 113 -5.45 5.34 5.16
C TYR A 113 -6.75 5.94 5.67
N LYS A 114 -7.86 5.25 5.42
CA LYS A 114 -9.16 5.51 6.04
C LYS A 114 -9.66 4.23 6.69
N ALA A 115 -10.18 4.36 7.90
CA ALA A 115 -10.82 3.27 8.62
C ALA A 115 -12.32 3.57 8.77
N ASN A 116 -13.13 2.53 8.60
CA ASN A 116 -14.55 2.57 8.89
C ASN A 116 -14.89 1.45 9.89
N VAL A 117 -15.67 1.79 10.91
CA VAL A 117 -16.15 0.86 11.94
C VAL A 117 -17.63 0.64 11.74
N ALA A 118 -18.05 -0.60 11.54
CA ALA A 118 -19.46 -0.94 11.29
C ALA A 118 -20.36 -0.65 12.51
N ASN A 119 -19.83 -0.81 13.73
CA ASN A 119 -20.51 -0.47 14.97
C ASN A 119 -19.59 0.31 15.91
N GLY A 120 -19.67 1.63 15.86
CA GLY A 120 -18.87 2.54 16.70
C GLY A 120 -19.18 2.46 18.20
N GLY A 121 -20.32 1.87 18.59
CA GLY A 121 -20.65 1.60 19.99
C GLY A 121 -19.83 0.46 20.59
N VAL A 122 -19.25 -0.42 19.78
CA VAL A 122 -18.38 -1.53 20.24
C VAL A 122 -16.92 -1.10 20.27
N ALA A 123 -16.45 -0.41 19.24
CA ALA A 123 -15.09 0.09 19.17
C ALA A 123 -15.02 1.38 18.37
N SER A 124 -14.06 2.24 18.67
CA SER A 124 -13.72 3.41 17.86
C SER A 124 -12.29 3.31 17.34
N THR A 125 -12.04 3.97 16.21
CA THR A 125 -10.70 3.96 15.58
C THR A 125 -10.25 5.36 15.23
N THR A 126 -8.94 5.58 15.34
CA THR A 126 -8.23 6.73 14.78
C THR A 126 -6.98 6.23 14.03
N ILE A 127 -6.53 7.00 13.04
CA ILE A 127 -5.29 6.68 12.31
C ILE A 127 -4.27 7.76 12.62
N SER A 128 -3.09 7.34 13.04
CA SER A 128 -1.96 8.21 13.31
C SER A 128 -0.65 7.51 12.92
N ASN A 129 0.19 8.19 12.15
CA ASN A 129 1.52 7.70 11.74
C ASN A 129 1.49 6.27 11.17
N ASP A 130 0.59 6.02 10.21
CA ASP A 130 0.38 4.71 9.58
C ASP A 130 -0.01 3.57 10.53
N ASN A 131 -0.56 3.93 11.69
CA ASN A 131 -1.10 3.00 12.67
C ASN A 131 -2.60 3.24 12.88
N LEU A 132 -3.35 2.15 12.93
CA LEU A 132 -4.73 2.16 13.39
C LEU A 132 -4.71 2.05 14.93
N GLN A 133 -5.21 3.06 15.59
CA GLN A 133 -5.47 3.04 17.02
C GLN A 133 -6.91 2.59 17.24
N LEU A 134 -7.10 1.49 17.93
CA LEU A 134 -8.38 0.85 18.19
C LEU A 134 -8.69 0.94 19.68
N LYS A 135 -9.77 1.64 20.02
CA LYS A 135 -10.23 1.82 21.41
C LYS A 135 -11.49 1.01 21.63
N PRO A 136 -11.52 0.07 22.58
CA PRO A 136 -12.75 -0.63 22.96
C PRO A 136 -13.74 0.33 23.63
N MET A 137 -15.02 0.20 23.33
CA MET A 137 -16.10 1.05 23.85
C MET A 137 -17.13 0.26 24.65
N SER A 138 -17.53 -0.90 24.15
CA SER A 138 -18.41 -1.83 24.85
C SER A 138 -18.19 -3.26 24.36
N LYS A 139 -18.63 -4.24 25.14
CA LYS A 139 -18.58 -5.66 24.74
C LYS A 139 -19.41 -5.89 23.49
N GLY A 140 -18.88 -6.70 22.57
CA GLY A 140 -19.59 -7.03 21.33
C GLY A 140 -18.61 -7.41 20.21
N VAL A 141 -19.15 -7.46 19.00
CA VAL A 141 -18.40 -7.72 17.78
C VAL A 141 -18.64 -6.61 16.80
N THR A 142 -17.62 -6.11 16.18
CA THR A 142 -17.70 -5.14 15.08
C THR A 142 -16.76 -5.55 13.94
N ARG A 143 -17.01 -5.02 12.76
CA ARG A 143 -16.12 -5.13 11.61
C ARG A 143 -15.46 -3.78 11.37
N ILE A 144 -14.18 -3.82 11.08
CA ILE A 144 -13.40 -2.66 10.67
C ILE A 144 -12.97 -2.88 9.23
N SER A 145 -13.11 -1.87 8.37
CA SER A 145 -12.57 -1.87 7.02
C SER A 145 -11.55 -0.76 6.85
N ILE A 146 -10.47 -1.07 6.15
CA ILE A 146 -9.36 -0.17 5.85
C ILE A 146 -9.25 0.01 4.35
N ILE A 147 -9.11 1.27 3.92
CA ILE A 147 -8.83 1.64 2.54
C ILE A 147 -7.52 2.42 2.54
N ALA A 148 -6.58 2.01 1.69
CA ALA A 148 -5.34 2.74 1.44
C ALA A 148 -5.44 3.58 0.16
N SER A 149 -4.80 4.75 0.15
CA SER A 149 -4.73 5.64 -1.02
C SER A 149 -3.32 6.17 -1.21
N ASP A 150 -2.87 6.23 -2.45
CA ASP A 150 -1.63 6.90 -2.86
C ASP A 150 -1.88 8.31 -3.42
N GLY A 151 -3.07 8.87 -3.20
CA GLY A 151 -3.49 10.17 -3.73
C GLY A 151 -4.01 10.13 -5.17
N ARG A 152 -3.79 9.03 -5.90
CA ARG A 152 -4.28 8.84 -7.28
C ARG A 152 -5.44 7.86 -7.35
N LYS A 153 -5.32 6.75 -6.64
CA LYS A 153 -6.33 5.70 -6.51
C LYS A 153 -6.35 5.12 -5.10
N THR A 154 -7.42 4.43 -4.80
CA THR A 154 -7.62 3.70 -3.55
C THR A 154 -7.50 2.19 -3.79
N SER A 155 -7.15 1.45 -2.74
CA SER A 155 -7.28 0.00 -2.70
C SER A 155 -8.75 -0.43 -2.61
N SER A 156 -9.01 -1.72 -2.78
CA SER A 156 -10.23 -2.34 -2.30
C SER A 156 -10.28 -2.32 -0.75
N ASP A 157 -11.47 -2.51 -0.18
CA ASP A 157 -11.67 -2.64 1.25
C ASP A 157 -10.96 -3.88 1.79
N ALA A 158 -10.13 -3.69 2.81
CA ALA A 158 -9.57 -4.76 3.62
C ALA A 158 -10.32 -4.78 4.96
N SER A 159 -11.06 -5.84 5.25
CA SER A 159 -11.87 -5.90 6.46
C SER A 159 -11.50 -7.05 7.38
N PHE A 160 -11.63 -6.83 8.67
CA PHE A 160 -11.40 -7.80 9.72
C PHE A 160 -12.40 -7.61 10.87
N GLN A 161 -12.55 -8.64 11.70
CA GLN A 161 -13.43 -8.58 12.86
C GLN A 161 -12.65 -8.17 14.12
N VAL A 162 -13.32 -7.42 14.96
CA VAL A 162 -12.86 -7.10 16.32
C VAL A 162 -13.95 -7.56 17.29
N ARG A 163 -13.55 -8.42 18.21
CA ARG A 163 -14.37 -8.83 19.34
C ARG A 163 -13.87 -8.12 20.59
N VAL A 164 -14.72 -7.32 21.20
CA VAL A 164 -14.47 -6.70 22.49
C VAL A 164 -15.06 -7.54 23.59
N VAL A 165 -14.23 -7.95 24.55
CA VAL A 165 -14.59 -8.73 25.73
C VAL A 165 -14.35 -7.91 26.99
N GLU A 166 -14.90 -8.34 28.11
CA GLU A 166 -14.72 -7.62 29.38
C GLU A 166 -13.27 -7.61 29.80
N LYS A 167 -12.65 -8.77 29.83
CA LYS A 167 -11.23 -8.97 30.06
C LYS A 167 -10.72 -10.03 29.09
N LYS A 168 -9.58 -9.78 28.47
CA LYS A 168 -8.96 -10.78 27.61
C LYS A 168 -8.47 -11.93 28.47
N SER A 169 -9.05 -13.12 28.26
CA SER A 169 -8.59 -14.30 28.96
C SER A 169 -7.14 -14.58 28.62
N ALA A 170 -6.35 -14.91 29.63
CA ALA A 170 -5.02 -15.42 29.38
C ALA A 170 -5.12 -16.71 28.55
N PRO A 171 -4.20 -16.94 27.60
CA PRO A 171 -4.24 -18.13 26.78
C PRO A 171 -4.08 -19.39 27.64
N VAL A 172 -4.76 -20.46 27.24
CA VAL A 172 -4.49 -21.81 27.79
C VAL A 172 -3.08 -22.18 27.36
N TYR A 173 -2.20 -22.44 28.32
CA TYR A 173 -0.80 -22.78 28.02
C TYR A 173 -0.63 -24.20 27.46
N ALA A 174 -1.43 -25.13 27.91
CA ALA A 174 -1.40 -26.49 27.40
C ALA A 174 -2.72 -27.24 27.66
N VAL A 175 -3.04 -28.15 26.76
CA VAL A 175 -4.10 -29.15 26.90
C VAL A 175 -3.47 -30.50 26.64
N TYR A 176 -3.59 -31.41 27.60
CA TYR A 176 -3.02 -32.73 27.44
C TYR A 176 -3.85 -33.79 28.23
N PRO A 177 -3.75 -35.08 27.92
CA PRO A 177 -3.08 -35.64 26.75
C PRO A 177 -3.84 -35.41 25.46
N ILE A 178 -3.12 -35.49 24.35
CA ILE A 178 -3.73 -35.47 23.02
C ILE A 178 -3.22 -36.68 22.24
N PRO A 179 -4.07 -37.63 21.82
CA PRO A 179 -5.54 -37.65 21.99
C PRO A 179 -5.98 -37.93 23.45
N VAL A 180 -7.15 -37.42 23.78
CA VAL A 180 -7.75 -37.61 25.11
C VAL A 180 -8.23 -39.07 25.27
N GLN A 181 -7.79 -39.73 26.31
CA GLN A 181 -8.22 -41.13 26.63
C GLN A 181 -9.25 -41.17 27.75
N LYS A 182 -9.03 -40.41 28.81
CA LYS A 182 -9.90 -40.42 29.99
C LYS A 182 -10.15 -39.04 30.53
N ASP A 183 -9.09 -38.32 30.83
CA ASP A 183 -9.16 -37.00 31.46
C ASP A 183 -8.43 -35.93 30.58
N ILE A 184 -8.95 -34.72 30.57
CA ILE A 184 -8.31 -33.56 29.95
C ILE A 184 -7.71 -32.67 31.04
N HIS A 185 -6.41 -32.43 30.97
CA HIS A 185 -5.73 -31.46 31.82
C HIS A 185 -5.44 -30.19 31.06
N THR A 186 -5.75 -29.04 31.66
CA THR A 186 -5.45 -27.75 31.11
C THR A 186 -4.51 -27.00 32.04
N LEU A 187 -3.39 -26.50 31.51
CA LEU A 187 -2.53 -25.59 32.23
C LEU A 187 -2.96 -24.15 31.90
N LEU A 188 -3.55 -23.47 32.89
CA LEU A 188 -4.03 -22.12 32.74
C LEU A 188 -3.07 -21.16 33.44
N ASN A 189 -3.02 -19.91 32.95
CA ASN A 189 -2.40 -18.85 33.70
C ASN A 189 -3.07 -18.74 35.10
N PRO A 190 -2.29 -18.61 36.19
CA PRO A 190 -2.83 -18.48 37.55
C PRO A 190 -3.84 -17.33 37.75
N GLU A 191 -3.81 -16.33 36.89
CA GLU A 191 -4.74 -15.20 36.94
C GLU A 191 -6.13 -15.51 36.31
N VAL A 192 -6.27 -16.61 35.62
CA VAL A 192 -7.54 -17.03 35.04
C VAL A 192 -8.43 -17.61 36.16
N LYS A 193 -9.46 -16.83 36.53
CA LYS A 193 -10.42 -17.27 37.56
C LYS A 193 -11.51 -18.19 37.03
N GLN A 194 -11.77 -18.13 35.74
CA GLN A 194 -12.79 -18.95 35.08
C GLN A 194 -12.46 -19.12 33.61
N ALA A 195 -12.58 -20.34 33.10
CA ALA A 195 -12.43 -20.64 31.68
C ALA A 195 -13.54 -21.61 31.25
N GLU A 196 -13.99 -21.50 30.00
CA GLU A 196 -14.89 -22.45 29.36
C GLU A 196 -14.06 -23.32 28.41
N LEU A 197 -14.13 -24.64 28.57
CA LEU A 197 -13.58 -25.59 27.63
C LEU A 197 -14.72 -26.16 26.79
N VAL A 198 -14.68 -25.87 25.48
CA VAL A 198 -15.62 -26.46 24.54
C VAL A 198 -14.90 -27.55 23.76
N ILE A 199 -15.42 -28.77 23.89
CA ILE A 199 -14.94 -29.95 23.16
C ILE A 199 -15.94 -30.24 22.06
N SER A 200 -15.47 -30.37 20.82
CA SER A 200 -16.31 -30.78 19.70
C SER A 200 -15.68 -31.98 18.99
N SER A 201 -16.53 -32.83 18.40
CA SER A 201 -16.08 -33.90 17.54
C SER A 201 -15.39 -33.37 16.28
N THR A 202 -14.68 -34.23 15.56
CA THR A 202 -14.05 -33.90 14.28
C THR A 202 -15.06 -33.51 13.19
N VAL A 203 -16.34 -33.80 13.39
CA VAL A 203 -17.46 -33.38 12.54
C VAL A 203 -18.17 -32.12 13.06
N GLY A 204 -17.63 -31.49 14.11
CA GLY A 204 -18.14 -30.20 14.63
C GLY A 204 -19.30 -30.31 15.64
N GLU A 205 -19.70 -31.52 16.05
CA GLU A 205 -20.69 -31.72 17.11
C GLU A 205 -20.09 -31.42 18.47
N ARG A 206 -20.85 -30.73 19.32
CA ARG A 206 -20.46 -30.49 20.73
C ARG A 206 -20.64 -31.77 21.53
N LEU A 207 -19.61 -32.22 22.19
CA LEU A 207 -19.60 -33.40 23.07
C LEU A 207 -20.00 -33.02 24.49
#